data_4530314f1d77a5c624bc6d28f694e513
#
_entry.id   4530314f1d77a5c624bc6d28f694e513
#
_cell.length_a   1.000
_cell.length_b   1.000
_cell.length_c   1.000
_cell.angle_alpha   90.00
_cell.angle_beta   90.00
_cell.angle_gamma   90.00
#
_symmetry.space_group_name_H-M   'P 1'
#
loop_
_entity.id
_entity.type
_entity.pdbx_description
1 polymer ?
#
loop_
_entity_poly.entity_id
_entity_poly.type
_entity_poly.pdbx_seq_one_letter_code
_entity_poly.pdbx_strand_id
1 'polypeptide(L)'
;QDTIEIVLLDGEVLKEKMCRLMLKVDETEFVKEGEVEFSRAIFLVSSKLIRPDWWTVWDGGYGGAENYFNIAEQIYLGEYSETKYTMFLEELAKDGVEFDGKNKLVLKKYSLRLKRRVEEYNNDPENIANGKVPLKDENGNKIVIPVVG
;
A
#
# COMPACT_ATOMS: atom_id res chain seq x y z
N GLN A 1 -24.15 16.36 -16.59
CA GLN A 1 -22.81 16.06 -16.04
C GLN A 1 -22.26 14.89 -16.84
N ASP A 2 -21.19 15.14 -17.60
CA ASP A 2 -20.60 14.10 -18.45
C ASP A 2 -19.47 13.40 -17.69
N THR A 3 -19.37 12.09 -17.86
CA THR A 3 -18.34 11.26 -17.23
C THR A 3 -17.43 10.70 -18.31
N ILE A 4 -16.12 10.80 -18.09
CA ILE A 4 -15.12 10.17 -18.94
C ILE A 4 -14.56 8.98 -18.16
N GLU A 5 -14.69 7.80 -18.75
CA GLU A 5 -14.10 6.58 -18.21
C GLU A 5 -12.76 6.30 -18.89
N ILE A 6 -11.72 6.06 -18.08
CA ILE A 6 -10.39 5.70 -18.57
C ILE A 6 -10.07 4.31 -18.07
N VAL A 7 -9.94 3.37 -18.98
CA VAL A 7 -9.53 1.99 -18.68
C VAL A 7 -8.03 1.89 -18.85
N LEU A 8 -7.33 1.55 -17.77
CA LEU A 8 -5.89 1.28 -17.79
C LEU A 8 -5.68 -0.20 -18.03
N LEU A 9 -4.92 -0.51 -19.07
CA LEU A 9 -4.51 -1.89 -19.36
C LEU A 9 -3.17 -2.16 -18.66
N ASP A 10 -3.07 -3.34 -18.04
CA ASP A 10 -1.80 -3.78 -17.45
C ASP A 10 -0.76 -4.01 -18.56
N GLY A 11 0.40 -3.42 -18.39
CA GLY A 11 1.50 -3.49 -19.34
C GLY A 11 2.84 -3.71 -18.66
N GLU A 12 3.79 -4.33 -19.37
CA GLU A 12 5.13 -4.63 -18.84
C GLU A 12 5.84 -3.39 -18.28
N VAL A 13 5.61 -2.22 -18.89
CA VAL A 13 6.20 -0.94 -18.44
C VAL A 13 5.74 -0.56 -17.04
N LEU A 14 4.48 -0.88 -16.68
CA LEU A 14 3.93 -0.58 -15.36
C LEU A 14 4.51 -1.49 -14.27
N LYS A 15 5.04 -2.65 -14.65
CA LYS A 15 5.71 -3.57 -13.73
C LYS A 15 7.10 -3.10 -13.35
N GLU A 16 7.74 -2.33 -14.23
CA GLU A 16 9.11 -1.86 -14.02
C GLU A 16 9.17 -0.47 -13.39
N LYS A 17 8.28 0.43 -13.80
CA LYS A 17 8.31 1.82 -13.37
C LYS A 17 6.92 2.43 -13.23
N MET A 18 6.84 3.45 -12.39
CA MET A 18 5.67 4.32 -12.30
C MET A 18 5.57 5.20 -13.54
N CYS A 19 4.40 5.27 -14.13
CA CYS A 19 4.11 6.15 -15.26
C CYS A 19 3.25 7.33 -14.79
N ARG A 20 3.52 8.51 -15.36
CA ARG A 20 2.71 9.70 -15.14
C ARG A 20 1.81 9.91 -16.35
N LEU A 21 0.51 9.83 -16.13
CA LEU A 21 -0.50 10.18 -17.11
C LEU A 21 -1.03 11.57 -16.79
N MET A 22 -0.91 12.49 -17.74
CA MET A 22 -1.50 13.82 -17.63
C MET A 22 -2.62 13.94 -18.65
N LEU A 23 -3.81 14.23 -18.15
CA LEU A 23 -4.96 14.59 -18.98
C LEU A 23 -5.13 16.09 -18.95
N LYS A 24 -5.41 16.65 -20.10
CA LYS A 24 -5.71 18.07 -20.29
C LYS A 24 -7.00 18.19 -21.08
N VAL A 25 -7.85 19.13 -20.70
CA VAL A 25 -9.00 19.51 -21.51
C VAL A 25 -8.49 20.44 -22.63
N ASP A 26 -8.65 20.01 -23.88
CA ASP A 26 -8.36 20.87 -25.02
C ASP A 26 -9.61 21.66 -25.40
N GLU A 27 -9.43 22.93 -25.74
CA GLU A 27 -10.51 23.77 -26.21
C GLU A 27 -11.03 23.31 -27.56
N THR A 28 -12.35 23.21 -27.64
CA THR A 28 -13.09 22.92 -28.87
C THR A 28 -14.16 23.99 -29.10
N GLU A 29 -14.85 23.90 -30.21
CA GLU A 29 -16.00 24.78 -30.50
C GLU A 29 -17.08 24.74 -29.41
N PHE A 30 -17.20 23.58 -28.70
CA PHE A 30 -18.24 23.33 -27.69
C PHE A 30 -17.73 23.32 -26.25
N VAL A 31 -16.43 23.17 -26.05
CA VAL A 31 -15.82 23.09 -24.73
C VAL A 31 -14.74 24.15 -24.63
N LYS A 32 -14.87 25.04 -23.64
CA LYS A 32 -13.83 26.00 -23.29
C LYS A 32 -13.02 25.52 -22.12
N GLU A 33 -11.72 25.78 -22.16
CA GLU A 33 -10.85 25.58 -21.01
C GLU A 33 -11.32 26.48 -19.86
N GLY A 34 -11.67 25.88 -18.71
CA GLY A 34 -12.01 26.61 -17.50
C GLY A 34 -10.77 27.13 -16.78
N GLU A 35 -10.87 27.30 -15.46
CA GLU A 35 -9.71 27.65 -14.66
C GLU A 35 -8.62 26.58 -14.80
N VAL A 36 -7.36 27.02 -14.96
CA VAL A 36 -6.21 26.14 -15.23
C VAL A 36 -6.07 25.00 -14.20
N GLU A 37 -6.44 25.28 -12.97
CA GLU A 37 -6.41 24.29 -11.87
C GLU A 37 -7.35 23.10 -12.11
N PHE A 38 -8.46 23.30 -12.81
CA PHE A 38 -9.47 22.28 -13.09
C PHE A 38 -9.39 21.72 -14.51
N SER A 39 -8.56 22.29 -15.37
CA SER A 39 -8.40 21.84 -16.76
C SER A 39 -7.41 20.69 -16.93
N ARG A 40 -6.76 20.26 -15.86
CA ARG A 40 -5.73 19.21 -15.88
C ARG A 40 -5.92 18.22 -14.76
N ALA A 41 -5.67 16.95 -15.07
CA ALA A 41 -5.59 15.89 -14.06
C ALA A 41 -4.29 15.10 -14.28
N ILE A 42 -3.59 14.82 -13.18
CA ILE A 42 -2.37 14.02 -13.20
C ILE A 42 -2.64 12.74 -12.43
N PHE A 43 -2.40 11.62 -13.11
CA PHE A 43 -2.51 10.29 -12.52
C PHE A 43 -1.12 9.66 -12.48
N LEU A 44 -0.77 9.08 -11.35
CA LEU A 44 0.40 8.22 -11.22
C LEU A 44 -0.08 6.77 -11.32
N VAL A 45 0.45 6.05 -12.28
CA VAL A 45 0.03 4.67 -12.60
C VAL A 45 1.20 3.74 -12.43
N SER A 46 1.02 2.69 -11.64
CA SER A 46 1.99 1.63 -11.43
C SER A 46 1.27 0.32 -11.16
N SER A 47 1.80 -0.78 -11.64
CA SER A 47 1.37 -2.12 -11.21
C SER A 47 2.06 -2.57 -9.91
N LYS A 48 3.07 -1.84 -9.46
CA LYS A 48 3.68 -2.05 -8.15
C LYS A 48 2.92 -1.28 -7.07
N LEU A 49 2.78 -1.90 -5.92
CA LEU A 49 2.25 -1.24 -4.76
C LEU A 49 3.22 -0.15 -4.30
N ILE A 50 2.73 1.09 -4.29
CA ILE A 50 3.49 2.21 -3.77
C ILE A 50 3.40 2.18 -2.24
N ARG A 51 4.56 2.31 -1.59
CA ARG A 51 4.61 2.47 -0.14
C ARG A 51 3.74 3.65 0.28
N PRO A 52 2.73 3.46 1.13
CA PRO A 52 1.84 4.55 1.51
C PRO A 52 2.54 5.52 2.48
N ASP A 53 2.17 6.79 2.42
CA ASP A 53 2.77 7.83 3.26
C ASP A 53 2.67 7.52 4.75
N TRP A 54 1.53 6.96 5.20
CA TRP A 54 1.34 6.60 6.60
C TRP A 54 2.30 5.49 7.11
N TRP A 55 3.00 4.80 6.21
CA TRP A 55 4.03 3.82 6.57
C TRP A 55 5.46 4.39 6.43
N THR A 56 5.61 5.60 5.92
CA THR A 56 6.90 6.23 5.64
C THR A 56 7.10 7.55 6.34
N VAL A 57 6.02 8.30 6.54
CA VAL A 57 6.06 9.65 7.12
C VAL A 57 6.02 9.55 8.63
N TRP A 58 6.81 10.39 9.28
CA TRP A 58 6.76 10.54 10.72
C TRP A 58 5.37 11.02 11.16
N ASP A 59 4.75 10.31 12.08
CA ASP A 59 3.39 10.56 12.54
C ASP A 59 3.31 11.61 13.69
N GLY A 60 4.38 12.36 13.91
CA GLY A 60 4.45 13.34 14.99
C GLY A 60 4.65 12.73 16.38
N GLY A 61 5.02 11.46 16.45
CA GLY A 61 5.36 10.77 17.69
C GLY A 61 6.55 11.39 18.42
N TYR A 62 7.00 10.74 19.45
CA TYR A 62 8.03 11.24 20.36
C TYR A 62 9.38 11.49 19.65
N GLY A 63 10.01 12.65 19.91
CA GLY A 63 11.41 12.82 19.70
C GLY A 63 11.89 13.86 18.69
N GLY A 64 11.03 14.66 18.09
CA GLY A 64 11.43 15.74 17.16
C GLY A 64 11.93 15.22 15.80
N ALA A 65 12.35 16.14 14.93
CA ALA A 65 12.73 15.85 13.54
C ALA A 65 13.97 14.93 13.40
N GLU A 66 14.76 14.77 14.46
CA GLU A 66 15.97 13.95 14.45
C GLU A 66 15.71 12.47 14.82
N ASN A 67 14.57 12.18 15.44
CA ASN A 67 14.18 10.83 15.84
C ASN A 67 12.98 10.37 15.01
N TYR A 68 13.26 9.76 13.87
CA TYR A 68 12.22 9.15 13.05
C TYR A 68 11.46 8.09 13.84
N PHE A 69 10.15 8.27 13.97
CA PHE A 69 9.26 7.30 14.57
C PHE A 69 8.01 7.17 13.69
N ASN A 70 7.82 6.00 13.12
CA ASN A 70 6.60 5.65 12.41
C ASN A 70 5.91 4.49 13.12
N ILE A 71 4.67 4.73 13.56
CA ILE A 71 3.93 3.77 14.37
C ILE A 71 3.59 2.48 13.60
N ALA A 72 3.35 2.59 12.28
CA ALA A 72 3.10 1.42 11.44
C ALA A 72 4.36 0.55 11.34
N GLU A 73 5.51 1.16 11.12
CA GLU A 73 6.77 0.45 10.97
C GLU A 73 7.29 -0.11 12.30
N GLN A 74 7.32 0.70 13.36
CA GLN A 74 8.00 0.31 14.60
C GLN A 74 7.14 -0.53 15.55
N ILE A 75 5.81 -0.39 15.50
CA ILE A 75 4.91 -1.04 16.46
C ILE A 75 4.04 -2.11 15.81
N TYR A 76 3.49 -1.85 14.62
CA TYR A 76 2.42 -2.70 14.10
C TYR A 76 2.85 -3.65 13.00
N LEU A 77 3.44 -3.15 11.91
CA LEU A 77 3.71 -3.93 10.70
C LEU A 77 5.19 -4.27 10.50
N GLY A 78 6.10 -3.51 11.13
CA GLY A 78 7.53 -3.62 10.88
C GLY A 78 7.95 -2.93 9.58
N GLU A 79 9.18 -3.16 9.18
CA GLU A 79 9.74 -2.63 7.94
C GLU A 79 8.83 -2.95 6.73
N TYR A 80 8.69 -1.97 5.83
CA TYR A 80 7.84 -2.10 4.65
C TYR A 80 8.41 -3.14 3.67
N SER A 81 7.52 -3.96 3.11
CA SER A 81 7.75 -4.73 1.88
C SER A 81 6.44 -4.83 1.08
N GLU A 82 6.54 -4.95 -0.25
CA GLU A 82 5.36 -5.08 -1.12
C GLU A 82 4.52 -6.30 -0.73
N THR A 83 5.18 -7.44 -0.48
CA THR A 83 4.50 -8.67 -0.04
C THR A 83 3.69 -8.45 1.23
N LYS A 84 4.30 -7.82 2.23
CA LYS A 84 3.63 -7.53 3.50
C LYS A 84 2.45 -6.56 3.33
N TYR A 85 2.62 -5.55 2.50
CA TYR A 85 1.56 -4.59 2.22
C TYR A 85 0.40 -5.24 1.45
N THR A 86 0.70 -6.06 0.44
CA THR A 86 -0.32 -6.86 -0.26
C THR A 86 -1.12 -7.70 0.71
N MET A 87 -0.45 -8.46 1.57
CA MET A 87 -1.11 -9.30 2.57
C MET A 87 -1.97 -8.48 3.55
N PHE A 88 -1.53 -7.29 3.94
CA PHE A 88 -2.30 -6.38 4.79
C PHE A 88 -3.55 -5.87 4.10
N LEU A 89 -3.45 -5.48 2.82
CA LEU A 89 -4.61 -5.06 2.01
C LEU A 89 -5.61 -6.21 1.81
N GLU A 90 -5.13 -7.44 1.62
CA GLU A 90 -6.00 -8.62 1.54
C GLU A 90 -6.77 -8.86 2.84
N GLU A 91 -6.13 -8.66 4.01
CA GLU A 91 -6.83 -8.77 5.29
C GLU A 91 -7.91 -7.70 5.47
N LEU A 92 -7.67 -6.46 5.01
CA LEU A 92 -8.68 -5.40 5.00
C LEU A 92 -9.84 -5.74 4.04
N ALA A 93 -9.51 -6.24 2.84
CA ALA A 93 -10.49 -6.58 1.82
C ALA A 93 -11.46 -7.68 2.25
N LYS A 94 -11.05 -8.64 3.10
CA LYS A 94 -11.94 -9.67 3.66
C LYS A 94 -13.15 -9.09 4.40
N ASP A 95 -12.99 -7.93 5.02
CA ASP A 95 -14.04 -7.23 5.76
C ASP A 95 -14.62 -6.02 4.97
N GLY A 96 -14.16 -5.78 3.74
CA GLY A 96 -14.54 -4.62 2.93
C GLY A 96 -14.11 -3.28 3.55
N VAL A 97 -12.99 -3.27 4.27
CA VAL A 97 -12.48 -2.08 4.97
C VAL A 97 -11.44 -1.37 4.13
N GLU A 98 -11.63 -0.08 3.94
CA GLU A 98 -10.61 0.83 3.42
C GLU A 98 -9.81 1.44 4.57
N PHE A 99 -8.51 1.67 4.35
CA PHE A 99 -7.62 2.21 5.38
C PHE A 99 -6.74 3.33 4.82
N ASP A 100 -6.84 4.49 5.44
CA ASP A 100 -6.13 5.73 5.06
C ASP A 100 -4.92 6.06 5.98
N GLY A 101 -4.56 5.13 6.85
CA GLY A 101 -3.45 5.30 7.80
C GLY A 101 -3.81 5.99 9.13
N LYS A 102 -5.01 6.56 9.28
CA LYS A 102 -5.33 7.40 10.44
C LYS A 102 -5.89 6.64 11.63
N ASN A 103 -6.62 5.55 11.39
CA ASN A 103 -7.27 4.82 12.46
C ASN A 103 -6.34 3.74 13.06
N LYS A 104 -5.72 4.05 14.20
CA LYS A 104 -4.80 3.15 14.90
C LYS A 104 -5.44 1.83 15.37
N LEU A 105 -6.74 1.82 15.67
CA LEU A 105 -7.45 0.60 16.05
C LEU A 105 -7.62 -0.35 14.86
N VAL A 106 -7.91 0.20 13.69
CA VAL A 106 -7.95 -0.56 12.43
C VAL A 106 -6.56 -1.10 12.13
N LEU A 107 -5.53 -0.26 12.19
CA LEU A 107 -4.15 -0.69 11.96
C LEU A 107 -3.77 -1.84 12.91
N LYS A 108 -4.01 -1.71 14.21
CA LYS A 108 -3.73 -2.75 15.20
C LYS A 108 -4.49 -4.06 14.89
N LYS A 109 -5.80 -3.98 14.65
CA LYS A 109 -6.64 -5.15 14.36
C LYS A 109 -6.10 -5.97 13.19
N TYR A 110 -5.82 -5.29 12.06
CA TYR A 110 -5.40 -5.99 10.84
C TYR A 110 -3.93 -6.40 10.87
N SER A 111 -3.09 -5.69 11.60
CA SER A 111 -1.71 -6.15 11.87
C SER A 111 -1.69 -7.43 12.71
N LEU A 112 -2.58 -7.56 13.70
CA LEU A 112 -2.73 -8.81 14.48
C LEU A 112 -3.22 -9.97 13.61
N ARG A 113 -4.17 -9.73 12.70
CA ARG A 113 -4.61 -10.74 11.73
C ARG A 113 -3.48 -11.18 10.82
N LEU A 114 -2.74 -10.22 10.30
CA LEU A 114 -1.59 -10.49 9.44
C LEU A 114 -0.52 -11.30 10.19
N LYS A 115 -0.23 -10.94 11.44
CA LYS A 115 0.70 -11.70 12.28
C LYS A 115 0.27 -13.16 12.40
N ARG A 116 -1.00 -13.39 12.74
CA ARG A 116 -1.56 -14.75 12.84
C ARG A 116 -1.41 -15.50 11.51
N ARG A 117 -1.74 -14.87 10.38
CA ARG A 117 -1.60 -15.49 9.06
C ARG A 117 -0.15 -15.89 8.76
N VAL A 118 0.82 -15.07 9.11
CA VAL A 118 2.25 -15.40 8.97
C VAL A 118 2.66 -16.54 9.88
N GLU A 119 2.15 -16.57 11.12
CA GLU A 119 2.40 -17.67 12.07
C GLU A 119 1.76 -18.98 11.59
N GLU A 120 0.53 -18.95 11.12
CA GLU A 120 -0.17 -20.10 10.52
C GLU A 120 0.62 -20.67 9.34
N TYR A 121 1.07 -19.82 8.41
CA TYR A 121 1.90 -20.24 7.28
C TYR A 121 3.21 -20.90 7.72
N ASN A 122 3.88 -20.33 8.71
CA ASN A 122 5.16 -20.84 9.20
C ASN A 122 5.03 -22.11 10.02
N ASN A 123 3.86 -22.38 10.58
CA ASN A 123 3.57 -23.60 11.36
C ASN A 123 2.85 -24.69 10.55
N ASP A 124 2.52 -24.40 9.30
CA ASP A 124 1.89 -25.39 8.42
C ASP A 124 2.84 -26.52 8.09
N PRO A 125 2.46 -27.80 8.41
CA PRO A 125 3.31 -28.95 8.17
C PRO A 125 3.71 -29.14 6.69
N GLU A 126 2.82 -28.78 5.76
CA GLU A 126 3.11 -28.87 4.33
C GLU A 126 4.15 -27.84 3.91
N ASN A 127 4.04 -26.60 4.40
CA ASN A 127 5.03 -25.56 4.11
C ASN A 127 6.39 -25.90 4.72
N ILE A 128 6.42 -26.51 5.91
CA ILE A 128 7.66 -26.97 6.54
C ILE A 128 8.29 -28.08 5.72
N ALA A 129 7.52 -29.11 5.36
CA ALA A 129 8.00 -30.23 4.56
C ALA A 129 8.55 -29.82 3.20
N ASN A 130 7.96 -28.79 2.57
CA ASN A 130 8.37 -28.25 1.27
C ASN A 130 9.48 -27.20 1.35
N GLY A 131 10.02 -26.90 2.55
CA GLY A 131 11.08 -25.90 2.72
C GLY A 131 10.64 -24.46 2.42
N LYS A 132 9.33 -24.14 2.50
CA LYS A 132 8.76 -22.83 2.22
C LYS A 132 8.81 -21.87 3.40
N VAL A 133 9.19 -22.35 4.58
CA VAL A 133 9.27 -21.56 5.80
C VAL A 133 10.71 -21.10 6.08
N PRO A 134 10.91 -19.94 6.70
CA PRO A 134 9.90 -18.93 7.03
C PRO A 134 9.35 -18.24 5.79
N LEU A 135 8.12 -17.67 5.89
CA LEU A 135 7.56 -16.82 4.85
C LEU A 135 8.48 -15.62 4.59
N LYS A 136 8.79 -15.37 3.33
CA LYS A 136 9.72 -14.34 2.90
C LYS A 136 9.03 -13.30 2.03
N ASP A 137 9.58 -12.09 2.06
CA ASP A 137 9.18 -11.01 1.16
C ASP A 137 9.84 -11.14 -0.24
N GLU A 138 9.56 -10.20 -1.11
CA GLU A 138 10.11 -10.12 -2.48
C GLU A 138 11.63 -9.99 -2.54
N ASN A 139 12.25 -9.57 -1.44
CA ASN A 139 13.72 -9.42 -1.31
C ASN A 139 14.37 -10.67 -0.67
N GLY A 140 13.56 -11.66 -0.30
CA GLY A 140 14.02 -12.88 0.38
C GLY A 140 14.18 -12.73 1.90
N ASN A 141 13.78 -11.61 2.50
CA ASN A 141 13.83 -11.39 3.92
C ASN A 141 12.63 -12.05 4.61
N LYS A 142 12.86 -12.58 5.83
CA LYS A 142 11.78 -13.13 6.64
C LYS A 142 10.75 -12.04 6.98
N ILE A 143 9.48 -12.33 6.75
CA ILE A 143 8.38 -11.45 7.18
C ILE A 143 8.20 -11.53 8.68
N VAL A 144 8.32 -10.38 9.35
CA VAL A 144 8.10 -10.22 10.79
C VAL A 144 7.05 -9.14 11.01
N ILE A 145 6.08 -9.42 11.88
CA ILE A 145 5.03 -8.48 12.28
C ILE A 145 5.16 -8.25 13.79
N PRO A 146 5.65 -7.06 14.22
CA PRO A 146 6.02 -6.82 15.61
C PRO A 146 4.84 -6.63 16.56
N VAL A 147 3.64 -6.34 16.05
CA VAL A 147 2.47 -6.00 16.88
C VAL A 147 2.27 -6.94 18.05
N VAL A 148 1.97 -6.36 19.23
CA VAL A 148 1.64 -7.08 20.44
C VAL A 148 0.12 -7.01 20.68
N GLY A 149 -0.45 -8.17 21.00
CA GLY A 149 -1.88 -8.35 21.27
C GLY A 149 -2.30 -7.87 22.66
#